data_111a0d584a02acd246e70ffdcd0e8ed0
#
_entry.id   111a0d584a02acd246e70ffdcd0e8ed0
#
_cell.length_a   1.000
_cell.length_b   1.000
_cell.length_c   1.000
_cell.angle_alpha   90.00
_cell.angle_beta   90.00
_cell.angle_gamma   90.00
#
_symmetry.space_group_name_H-M   'P 1'
#
loop_
_entity.id
_entity.type
_entity.pdbx_description
1 polymer ?
#
loop_
_entity_poly.entity_id
_entity_poly.type
_entity_poly.pdbx_seq_one_letter_code
_entity_poly.pdbx_strand_id
1 'polypeptide(L)'
;MFAVFPTLLTLGNAACGFGAITFAAKVGPDPAGEHDLFLSAVLIFLAMLFDMLDGSVARWAKQTSEFGAQLDSLCDAVSFGVAPAFLMLRIIHSMESATDPNAVQLGTHFQPFFTYWSRLLWVIGALFALCALLRLARFNVETDEDDSHNYFSGLPSPAAAATVASFPIALKELRERALAPGGQGQAIAEWLIPVIHLVLPVITLAVAILMVSRFKYAHVFNQVRGQRSRIHVIQIVFLLAIVFLLRDPP
;
A
#
# COMPACT_ATOMS: atom_id res chain seq x y z
N MET A 1 -9.89 -12.69 29.11
CA MET A 1 -9.44 -11.29 29.06
C MET A 1 -8.32 -11.05 28.02
N PHE A 2 -7.42 -12.00 27.79
CA PHE A 2 -6.29 -11.87 26.85
C PHE A 2 -6.66 -11.98 25.36
N ALA A 3 -7.78 -12.63 24.99
CA ALA A 3 -8.23 -12.76 23.60
C ALA A 3 -8.74 -11.45 22.97
N VAL A 4 -9.12 -10.48 23.78
CA VAL A 4 -9.65 -9.19 23.32
C VAL A 4 -8.54 -8.32 22.72
N PHE A 5 -7.32 -8.44 23.20
CA PHE A 5 -6.22 -7.57 22.77
C PHE A 5 -5.75 -7.82 21.32
N PRO A 6 -5.52 -9.09 20.88
CA PRO A 6 -5.24 -9.34 19.46
C PRO A 6 -6.37 -8.84 18.55
N THR A 7 -7.63 -9.14 18.91
CA THR A 7 -8.79 -8.71 18.12
C THR A 7 -8.87 -7.18 17.98
N LEU A 8 -8.50 -6.41 19.02
CA LEU A 8 -8.46 -4.96 18.93
C LEU A 8 -7.36 -4.47 17.97
N LEU A 9 -6.21 -5.14 17.91
CA LEU A 9 -5.16 -4.81 16.96
C LEU A 9 -5.59 -5.09 15.52
N THR A 10 -6.23 -6.25 15.28
CA THR A 10 -6.79 -6.60 13.97
C THR A 10 -7.86 -5.60 13.52
N LEU A 11 -8.75 -5.18 14.41
CA LEU A 11 -9.71 -4.10 14.12
C LEU A 11 -9.01 -2.74 13.90
N GLY A 12 -7.90 -2.47 14.59
CA GLY A 12 -7.06 -1.31 14.37
C GLY A 12 -6.46 -1.29 12.96
N ASN A 13 -6.01 -2.46 12.45
CA ASN A 13 -5.59 -2.63 11.06
C ASN A 13 -6.72 -2.20 10.11
N ALA A 14 -7.93 -2.76 10.23
CA ALA A 14 -9.08 -2.41 9.40
C ALA A 14 -9.47 -0.93 9.51
N ALA A 15 -9.43 -0.34 10.71
CA ALA A 15 -9.72 1.07 10.93
C ALA A 15 -8.71 1.97 10.18
N CYS A 16 -7.42 1.62 10.18
CA CYS A 16 -6.40 2.29 9.39
C CYS A 16 -6.65 2.15 7.88
N GLY A 17 -7.00 0.96 7.40
CA GLY A 17 -7.35 0.73 5.99
C GLY A 17 -8.56 1.56 5.55
N PHE A 18 -9.62 1.60 6.36
CA PHE A 18 -10.79 2.44 6.10
C PHE A 18 -10.44 3.94 6.15
N GLY A 19 -9.62 4.36 7.13
CA GLY A 19 -9.08 5.71 7.21
C GLY A 19 -8.30 6.09 5.96
N ALA A 20 -7.44 5.20 5.45
CA ALA A 20 -6.68 5.41 4.23
C ALA A 20 -7.60 5.67 3.03
N ILE A 21 -8.67 4.88 2.87
CA ILE A 21 -9.67 5.09 1.82
C ILE A 21 -10.37 6.44 2.01
N THR A 22 -10.74 6.79 3.25
CA THR A 22 -11.43 8.04 3.56
C THR A 22 -10.60 9.26 3.22
N PHE A 23 -9.30 9.26 3.57
CA PHE A 23 -8.39 10.35 3.21
C PHE A 23 -8.15 10.40 1.70
N ALA A 24 -7.89 9.28 1.06
CA ALA A 24 -7.76 9.24 -0.40
C ALA A 24 -9.02 9.74 -1.12
N ALA A 25 -10.23 9.50 -0.59
CA ALA A 25 -11.48 9.98 -1.17
C ALA A 25 -11.65 11.51 -1.11
N LYS A 26 -11.06 12.17 -0.10
CA LYS A 26 -11.13 13.62 0.08
C LYS A 26 -10.30 14.41 -0.94
N VAL A 27 -9.39 13.75 -1.65
CA VAL A 27 -8.49 14.40 -2.59
C VAL A 27 -9.28 15.16 -3.65
N GLY A 28 -9.19 16.48 -3.60
CA GLY A 28 -9.74 17.42 -4.55
C GLY A 28 -8.66 18.06 -5.42
N PRO A 29 -9.01 19.05 -6.26
CA PRO A 29 -8.04 19.81 -7.06
C PRO A 29 -7.17 20.77 -6.23
N ASP A 30 -7.42 20.88 -4.92
CA ASP A 30 -6.72 21.77 -4.02
C ASP A 30 -5.34 21.19 -3.59
N PRO A 31 -4.36 22.06 -3.24
CA PRO A 31 -3.06 21.63 -2.70
C PRO A 31 -3.17 20.76 -1.43
N ALA A 32 -4.27 20.89 -0.67
CA ALA A 32 -4.57 20.05 0.47
C ALA A 32 -4.70 18.55 0.12
N GLY A 33 -5.07 18.23 -1.13
CA GLY A 33 -5.20 16.85 -1.59
C GLY A 33 -3.90 16.03 -1.52
N GLU A 34 -2.74 16.68 -1.62
CA GLU A 34 -1.44 15.99 -1.47
C GLU A 34 -1.20 15.52 -0.04
N HIS A 35 -1.60 16.33 0.94
CA HIS A 35 -1.52 15.94 2.35
C HIS A 35 -2.44 14.75 2.64
N ASP A 36 -3.63 14.72 2.05
CA ASP A 36 -4.58 13.63 2.23
C ASP A 36 -4.07 12.32 1.60
N LEU A 37 -3.41 12.38 0.42
CA LEU A 37 -2.74 11.22 -0.18
C LEU A 37 -1.60 10.71 0.70
N PHE A 38 -0.80 11.61 1.25
CA PHE A 38 0.27 11.27 2.18
C PHE A 38 -0.27 10.60 3.44
N LEU A 39 -1.32 11.16 4.06
CA LEU A 39 -1.97 10.56 5.23
C LEU A 39 -2.56 9.18 4.91
N SER A 40 -3.17 9.01 3.74
CA SER A 40 -3.65 7.72 3.29
C SER A 40 -2.54 6.68 3.22
N ALA A 41 -1.39 7.05 2.66
CA ALA A 41 -0.21 6.18 2.60
C ALA A 41 0.31 5.81 4.00
N VAL A 42 0.43 6.79 4.90
CA VAL A 42 0.88 6.58 6.29
C VAL A 42 -0.07 5.63 7.03
N LEU A 43 -1.38 5.74 6.82
CA LEU A 43 -2.37 4.83 7.41
C LEU A 43 -2.24 3.41 6.91
N ILE A 44 -1.89 3.18 5.62
CA ILE A 44 -1.59 1.84 5.11
C ILE A 44 -0.35 1.25 5.80
N PHE A 45 0.71 2.03 5.98
CA PHE A 45 1.89 1.59 6.74
C PHE A 45 1.58 1.32 8.21
N LEU A 46 0.71 2.13 8.83
CA LEU A 46 0.25 1.90 10.20
C LEU A 46 -0.60 0.63 10.30
N ALA A 47 -1.43 0.34 9.29
CA ALA A 47 -2.17 -0.92 9.20
C ALA A 47 -1.23 -2.13 9.18
N MET A 48 -0.10 -2.07 8.43
CA MET A 48 0.92 -3.13 8.43
C MET A 48 1.56 -3.31 9.80
N LEU A 49 1.74 -2.23 10.55
CA LEU A 49 2.27 -2.32 11.91
C LEU A 49 1.29 -3.05 12.84
N PHE A 50 -0.01 -2.75 12.74
CA PHE A 50 -1.05 -3.45 13.53
C PHE A 50 -1.12 -4.93 13.16
N ASP A 51 -1.12 -5.29 11.87
CA ASP A 51 -1.09 -6.67 11.36
C ASP A 51 0.13 -7.45 11.90
N MET A 52 1.31 -6.85 11.89
CA MET A 52 2.51 -7.49 12.43
C MET A 52 2.42 -7.69 13.96
N LEU A 53 1.79 -6.75 14.68
CA LEU A 53 1.65 -6.81 16.13
C LEU A 53 0.63 -7.84 16.55
N ASP A 54 -0.55 -7.91 15.91
CA ASP A 54 -1.61 -8.86 16.30
C ASP A 54 -1.19 -10.31 16.05
N GLY A 55 -0.57 -10.62 14.91
CA GLY A 55 0.00 -11.93 14.65
C GLY A 55 1.13 -12.32 15.62
N SER A 56 1.89 -11.35 16.15
CA SER A 56 2.92 -11.59 17.16
C SER A 56 2.32 -11.84 18.54
N VAL A 57 1.31 -11.06 18.93
CA VAL A 57 0.61 -11.17 20.22
C VAL A 57 -0.22 -12.45 20.28
N ALA A 58 -0.94 -12.82 19.20
CA ALA A 58 -1.72 -14.05 19.15
C ALA A 58 -0.85 -15.30 19.35
N ARG A 59 0.33 -15.34 18.72
CA ARG A 59 1.31 -16.43 18.91
C ARG A 59 1.88 -16.46 20.32
N TRP A 60 2.18 -15.31 20.91
CA TRP A 60 2.72 -15.21 22.27
C TRP A 60 1.68 -15.62 23.31
N ALA A 61 0.41 -15.25 23.12
CA ALA A 61 -0.70 -15.60 24.00
C ALA A 61 -1.16 -17.06 23.84
N LYS A 62 -0.67 -17.82 22.83
CA LYS A 62 -1.14 -19.17 22.45
C LYS A 62 -2.68 -19.23 22.28
N GLN A 63 -3.28 -18.17 21.79
CA GLN A 63 -4.73 -18.02 21.60
C GLN A 63 -5.03 -17.74 20.12
N THR A 64 -4.72 -18.71 19.28
CA THR A 64 -5.17 -18.70 17.89
C THR A 64 -6.58 -19.25 17.82
N SER A 65 -7.56 -18.46 17.35
CA SER A 65 -8.91 -18.92 17.09
C SER A 65 -9.21 -18.85 15.60
N GLU A 66 -10.02 -19.76 15.08
CA GLU A 66 -10.49 -19.74 13.69
C GLU A 66 -11.19 -18.41 13.37
N PHE A 67 -11.99 -17.89 14.28
CA PHE A 67 -12.62 -16.58 14.14
C PHE A 67 -11.60 -15.45 14.00
N GLY A 68 -10.53 -15.47 14.80
CA GLY A 68 -9.45 -14.48 14.71
C GLY A 68 -8.75 -14.50 13.36
N ALA A 69 -8.45 -15.68 12.83
CA ALA A 69 -7.80 -15.84 11.53
C ALA A 69 -8.70 -15.36 10.36
N GLN A 70 -10.00 -15.62 10.44
CA GLN A 70 -10.96 -15.13 9.44
C GLN A 70 -11.12 -13.60 9.51
N LEU A 71 -11.19 -13.04 10.73
CA LEU A 71 -11.28 -11.61 10.94
C LEU A 71 -10.02 -10.89 10.41
N ASP A 72 -8.84 -11.42 10.68
CA ASP A 72 -7.56 -10.95 10.19
C ASP A 72 -7.54 -10.86 8.66
N SER A 73 -7.91 -11.94 7.99
CA SER A 73 -8.02 -11.97 6.53
C SER A 73 -8.99 -10.95 5.96
N LEU A 74 -10.12 -10.68 6.64
CA LEU A 74 -11.07 -9.64 6.22
C LEU A 74 -10.50 -8.23 6.41
N CYS A 75 -9.80 -7.98 7.51
CA CYS A 75 -9.14 -6.71 7.78
C CYS A 75 -8.02 -6.45 6.76
N ASP A 76 -7.21 -7.46 6.45
CA ASP A 76 -6.16 -7.41 5.44
C ASP A 76 -6.71 -7.14 4.03
N ALA A 77 -7.85 -7.72 3.70
CA ALA A 77 -8.53 -7.46 2.43
C ALA A 77 -8.85 -5.98 2.24
N VAL A 78 -9.30 -5.29 3.30
CA VAL A 78 -9.56 -3.85 3.27
C VAL A 78 -8.25 -3.05 3.20
N SER A 79 -7.32 -3.33 4.09
CA SER A 79 -6.11 -2.51 4.30
C SER A 79 -5.05 -2.71 3.24
N PHE A 80 -4.90 -3.95 2.72
CA PHE A 80 -3.84 -4.30 1.76
C PHE A 80 -4.37 -4.70 0.38
N GLY A 81 -5.70 -4.85 0.24
CA GLY A 81 -6.35 -5.06 -1.04
C GLY A 81 -7.01 -3.79 -1.57
N VAL A 82 -8.07 -3.34 -0.89
CA VAL A 82 -8.93 -2.25 -1.38
C VAL A 82 -8.25 -0.88 -1.22
N ALA A 83 -7.67 -0.58 -0.06
CA ALA A 83 -7.11 0.74 0.22
C ALA A 83 -5.98 1.13 -0.75
N PRO A 84 -4.94 0.30 -1.02
CA PRO A 84 -3.90 0.66 -1.98
C PRO A 84 -4.40 0.72 -3.43
N ALA A 85 -5.36 -0.13 -3.82
CA ALA A 85 -6.01 -0.06 -5.14
C ALA A 85 -6.71 1.28 -5.34
N PHE A 86 -7.48 1.72 -4.34
CA PHE A 86 -8.17 3.01 -4.36
C PHE A 86 -7.18 4.17 -4.32
N LEU A 87 -6.13 4.08 -3.50
CA LEU A 87 -5.07 5.09 -3.41
C LEU A 87 -4.39 5.31 -4.76
N MET A 88 -4.04 4.23 -5.49
CA MET A 88 -3.46 4.32 -6.83
C MET A 88 -4.35 5.12 -7.77
N LEU A 89 -5.66 4.83 -7.81
CA LEU A 89 -6.63 5.56 -8.64
C LEU A 89 -6.67 7.05 -8.29
N ARG A 90 -6.62 7.38 -7.00
CA ARG A 90 -6.68 8.78 -6.54
C ARG A 90 -5.40 9.55 -6.83
N ILE A 91 -4.24 8.91 -6.73
CA ILE A 91 -2.95 9.51 -7.11
C ILE A 91 -2.98 9.93 -8.59
N ILE A 92 -3.35 9.00 -9.47
CA ILE A 92 -3.41 9.28 -10.91
C ILE A 92 -4.40 10.39 -11.21
N HIS A 93 -5.60 10.33 -10.63
CA HIS A 93 -6.62 11.36 -10.83
C HIS A 93 -6.18 12.74 -10.33
N SER A 94 -5.48 12.83 -9.19
CA SER A 94 -4.94 14.10 -8.68
C SER A 94 -3.86 14.68 -9.60
N MET A 95 -3.05 13.82 -10.23
CA MET A 95 -2.04 14.25 -11.20
C MET A 95 -2.67 14.77 -12.50
N GLU A 96 -3.75 14.13 -12.98
CA GLU A 96 -4.51 14.58 -14.15
C GLU A 96 -5.17 15.95 -13.90
N SER A 97 -5.72 16.17 -12.71
CA SER A 97 -6.39 17.43 -12.35
C SER A 97 -5.42 18.60 -12.17
N ALA A 98 -4.16 18.33 -11.83
CA ALA A 98 -3.11 19.33 -11.66
C ALA A 98 -2.49 19.78 -13.00
N THR A 99 -2.77 19.08 -14.09
CA THR A 99 -2.29 19.46 -15.41
C THR A 99 -3.16 20.60 -15.95
N ASP A 100 -2.50 21.70 -16.37
CA ASP A 100 -3.02 22.99 -16.78
C ASP A 100 -4.38 22.91 -17.53
N PRO A 101 -5.42 23.71 -17.14
CA PRO A 101 -6.69 23.82 -17.87
C PRO A 101 -6.53 24.14 -19.36
N ASN A 102 -5.43 24.76 -19.77
CA ASN A 102 -5.12 25.05 -21.16
C ASN A 102 -4.57 23.83 -21.92
N ALA A 103 -4.00 22.85 -21.25
CA ALA A 103 -3.60 21.55 -21.86
C ALA A 103 -4.82 20.73 -22.30
N VAL A 104 -6.00 20.99 -21.71
CA VAL A 104 -7.27 20.37 -22.11
C VAL A 104 -7.65 20.74 -23.56
N GLN A 105 -7.22 21.89 -24.09
CA GLN A 105 -7.49 22.27 -25.49
C GLN A 105 -6.64 21.48 -26.50
N LEU A 106 -5.44 21.03 -26.14
CA LEU A 106 -4.68 20.08 -26.97
C LEU A 106 -5.29 18.66 -26.91
N GLY A 107 -6.06 18.37 -25.85
CA GLY A 107 -6.65 17.06 -25.57
C GLY A 107 -7.91 16.72 -26.35
N THR A 108 -8.52 17.66 -27.11
CA THR A 108 -9.76 17.37 -27.84
C THR A 108 -9.62 16.27 -28.90
N HIS A 109 -8.43 16.08 -29.46
CA HIS A 109 -8.12 14.97 -30.36
C HIS A 109 -7.76 13.65 -29.65
N PHE A 110 -7.41 13.69 -28.35
CA PHE A 110 -7.07 12.51 -27.54
C PHE A 110 -8.16 12.13 -26.53
N GLN A 111 -9.31 12.77 -26.54
CA GLN A 111 -10.42 12.47 -25.64
C GLN A 111 -10.80 10.98 -25.55
N PRO A 112 -10.88 10.21 -26.67
CA PRO A 112 -11.16 8.78 -26.55
C PRO A 112 -10.06 8.03 -25.79
N PHE A 113 -8.77 8.40 -25.95
CA PHE A 113 -7.66 7.76 -25.24
C PHE A 113 -7.77 7.99 -23.73
N PHE A 114 -8.05 9.20 -23.26
CA PHE A 114 -8.22 9.49 -21.83
C PHE A 114 -9.42 8.76 -21.23
N THR A 115 -10.52 8.64 -21.96
CA THR A 115 -11.68 7.86 -21.50
C THR A 115 -11.36 6.37 -21.37
N TYR A 116 -10.62 5.79 -22.33
CA TYR A 116 -10.14 4.42 -22.25
C TYR A 116 -9.10 4.24 -21.15
N TRP A 117 -8.23 5.23 -20.93
CA TRP A 117 -7.21 5.22 -19.89
C TRP A 117 -7.83 5.17 -18.49
N SER A 118 -8.82 6.01 -18.18
CA SER A 118 -9.52 5.97 -16.89
C SER A 118 -10.20 4.63 -16.62
N ARG A 119 -10.81 4.02 -17.65
CA ARG A 119 -11.39 2.67 -17.55
C ARG A 119 -10.32 1.61 -17.30
N LEU A 120 -9.19 1.70 -17.99
CA LEU A 120 -8.06 0.78 -17.81
C LEU A 120 -7.49 0.89 -16.39
N LEU A 121 -7.32 2.09 -15.88
CA LEU A 121 -6.86 2.32 -14.51
C LEU A 121 -7.79 1.69 -13.49
N TRP A 122 -9.11 1.85 -13.67
CA TRP A 122 -10.10 1.19 -12.82
C TRP A 122 -9.97 -0.33 -12.85
N VAL A 123 -9.77 -0.93 -14.04
CA VAL A 123 -9.55 -2.37 -14.21
C VAL A 123 -8.27 -2.81 -13.48
N ILE A 124 -7.18 -2.05 -13.58
CA ILE A 124 -5.92 -2.35 -12.88
C ILE A 124 -6.13 -2.32 -11.36
N GLY A 125 -6.80 -1.30 -10.83
CA GLY A 125 -7.13 -1.20 -9.40
C GLY A 125 -8.01 -2.36 -8.94
N ALA A 126 -9.05 -2.69 -9.71
CA ALA A 126 -9.92 -3.83 -9.42
C ALA A 126 -9.14 -5.16 -9.44
N LEU A 127 -8.27 -5.37 -10.44
CA LEU A 127 -7.41 -6.56 -10.51
C LEU A 127 -6.48 -6.65 -9.31
N PHE A 128 -5.87 -5.55 -8.87
CA PHE A 128 -5.03 -5.55 -7.68
C PHE A 128 -5.81 -6.03 -6.45
N ALA A 129 -7.00 -5.46 -6.20
CA ALA A 129 -7.85 -5.85 -5.07
C ALA A 129 -8.28 -7.33 -5.17
N LEU A 130 -8.71 -7.79 -6.36
CA LEU A 130 -9.09 -9.17 -6.59
C LEU A 130 -7.93 -10.15 -6.41
N CYS A 131 -6.73 -9.80 -6.88
CA CYS A 131 -5.53 -10.61 -6.68
C CYS A 131 -5.15 -10.71 -5.20
N ALA A 132 -5.29 -9.62 -4.43
CA ALA A 132 -5.08 -9.64 -2.99
C ALA A 132 -6.08 -10.57 -2.28
N LEU A 133 -7.38 -10.49 -2.63
CA LEU A 133 -8.42 -11.37 -2.09
C LEU A 133 -8.16 -12.84 -2.43
N LEU A 134 -7.82 -13.14 -3.70
CA LEU A 134 -7.49 -14.51 -4.12
C LEU A 134 -6.28 -15.06 -3.36
N ARG A 135 -5.28 -14.23 -3.13
CA ARG A 135 -4.10 -14.61 -2.34
C ARG A 135 -4.47 -14.93 -0.89
N LEU A 136 -5.26 -14.08 -0.25
CA LEU A 136 -5.70 -14.29 1.15
C LEU A 136 -6.56 -15.56 1.28
N ALA A 137 -7.51 -15.77 0.36
CA ALA A 137 -8.34 -16.97 0.33
C ALA A 137 -7.50 -18.23 0.14
N ARG A 138 -6.53 -18.19 -0.78
CA ARG A 138 -5.62 -19.31 -1.01
C ARG A 138 -4.76 -19.63 0.22
N PHE A 139 -4.24 -18.61 0.88
CA PHE A 139 -3.44 -18.76 2.09
C PHE A 139 -4.24 -19.45 3.22
N ASN A 140 -5.52 -19.09 3.40
CA ASN A 140 -6.39 -19.71 4.40
C ASN A 140 -6.62 -21.20 4.12
N VAL A 141 -6.83 -21.58 2.86
CA VAL A 141 -7.03 -23.00 2.49
C VAL A 141 -5.74 -23.82 2.61
N GLU A 142 -4.60 -23.27 2.16
CA GLU A 142 -3.31 -23.99 2.20
C GLU A 142 -2.77 -24.17 3.63
N THR A 143 -3.17 -23.34 4.61
CA THR A 143 -2.75 -23.47 6.01
C THR A 143 -3.49 -24.58 6.73
N ASP A 144 -4.67 -24.96 6.27
CA ASP A 144 -5.48 -26.03 6.88
C ASP A 144 -5.03 -27.46 6.44
N GLU A 145 -4.29 -27.59 5.33
CA GLU A 145 -4.00 -28.90 4.73
C GLU A 145 -2.60 -29.46 5.04
N ASP A 146 -1.58 -28.65 5.43
CA ASP A 146 -0.23 -29.18 5.55
C ASP A 146 0.68 -28.48 6.58
N ASP A 147 1.05 -29.20 7.63
CA ASP A 147 2.09 -28.82 8.60
C ASP A 147 3.54 -28.91 8.03
N SER A 148 3.73 -29.24 6.73
CA SER A 148 5.03 -29.69 6.25
C SER A 148 5.72 -28.87 5.16
N HIS A 149 5.11 -27.82 4.57
CA HIS A 149 5.70 -27.09 3.45
C HIS A 149 6.13 -25.66 3.77
N ASN A 150 7.45 -25.48 3.97
CA ASN A 150 8.19 -24.23 4.20
C ASN A 150 8.25 -23.27 2.99
N TYR A 151 7.25 -23.18 2.14
CA TYR A 151 7.28 -22.33 0.94
C TYR A 151 6.06 -21.43 0.85
N PHE A 152 6.27 -20.13 1.07
CA PHE A 152 5.27 -19.14 0.71
C PHE A 152 5.25 -18.95 -0.80
N SER A 153 4.11 -19.21 -1.45
CA SER A 153 3.92 -18.94 -2.88
C SER A 153 3.31 -17.56 -3.08
N GLY A 154 3.94 -16.73 -3.90
CA GLY A 154 3.49 -15.38 -4.25
C GLY A 154 3.98 -14.26 -3.32
N LEU A 155 3.86 -13.02 -3.80
CA LEU A 155 4.24 -11.81 -3.05
C LEU A 155 3.28 -11.56 -1.89
N PRO A 156 3.75 -11.25 -0.65
CA PRO A 156 2.88 -10.88 0.47
C PRO A 156 2.01 -9.66 0.17
N SER A 157 0.70 -9.69 0.55
CA SER A 157 -0.20 -8.55 0.34
C SER A 157 0.25 -7.26 1.04
N PRO A 158 0.83 -7.27 2.27
CA PRO A 158 1.39 -6.04 2.83
C PRO A 158 2.55 -5.48 2.00
N ALA A 159 3.43 -6.32 1.44
CA ALA A 159 4.53 -5.86 0.59
C ALA A 159 4.01 -5.22 -0.72
N ALA A 160 2.97 -5.80 -1.31
CA ALA A 160 2.29 -5.24 -2.46
C ALA A 160 1.66 -3.88 -2.16
N ALA A 161 0.96 -3.77 -1.03
CA ALA A 161 0.36 -2.53 -0.55
C ALA A 161 1.42 -1.45 -0.26
N ALA A 162 2.54 -1.82 0.40
CA ALA A 162 3.67 -0.93 0.65
C ALA A 162 4.25 -0.33 -0.62
N THR A 163 4.36 -1.14 -1.69
CA THR A 163 4.86 -0.67 -2.98
C THR A 163 3.99 0.46 -3.53
N VAL A 164 2.67 0.32 -3.50
CA VAL A 164 1.75 1.38 -3.95
C VAL A 164 1.75 2.57 -3.01
N ALA A 165 1.73 2.35 -1.68
CA ALA A 165 1.70 3.40 -0.67
C ALA A 165 3.00 4.22 -0.60
N SER A 166 4.11 3.74 -1.16
CA SER A 166 5.37 4.51 -1.21
C SER A 166 5.31 5.69 -2.18
N PHE A 167 4.44 5.64 -3.20
CA PHE A 167 4.38 6.68 -4.23
C PHE A 167 3.90 8.05 -3.71
N PRO A 168 2.83 8.20 -2.91
CA PRO A 168 2.44 9.50 -2.37
C PRO A 168 3.52 10.15 -1.52
N ILE A 169 4.26 9.34 -0.77
CA ILE A 169 5.37 9.81 0.07
C ILE A 169 6.49 10.38 -0.81
N ALA A 170 6.86 9.64 -1.85
CA ALA A 170 7.88 10.08 -2.80
C ALA A 170 7.43 11.30 -3.61
N LEU A 171 6.15 11.38 -4.01
CA LEU A 171 5.60 12.52 -4.75
C LEU A 171 5.59 13.79 -3.90
N LYS A 172 5.21 13.72 -2.63
CA LYS A 172 5.24 14.86 -1.71
C LYS A 172 6.66 15.43 -1.61
N GLU A 173 7.65 14.58 -1.31
CA GLU A 173 9.06 14.99 -1.19
C GLU A 173 9.58 15.59 -2.52
N LEU A 174 9.20 15.01 -3.66
CA LEU A 174 9.62 15.48 -4.98
C LEU A 174 9.07 16.89 -5.27
N ARG A 175 7.81 17.16 -4.94
CA ARG A 175 7.17 18.45 -5.13
C ARG A 175 7.72 19.52 -4.20
N GLU A 176 7.96 19.19 -2.94
CA GLU A 176 8.61 20.09 -1.98
C GLU A 176 10.00 20.52 -2.45
N ARG A 177 10.78 19.57 -3.00
CA ARG A 177 12.09 19.89 -3.60
C ARG A 177 11.98 20.71 -4.88
N ALA A 178 10.91 20.54 -5.65
CA ALA A 178 10.67 21.34 -6.85
C ALA A 178 10.36 22.80 -6.53
N LEU A 179 9.72 23.07 -5.39
CA LEU A 179 9.40 24.40 -4.91
C LEU A 179 10.57 25.09 -4.20
N ALA A 180 11.61 24.36 -3.84
CA ALA A 180 12.78 24.90 -3.15
C ALA A 180 13.59 25.85 -4.08
N PRO A 181 14.05 27.02 -3.59
CA PRO A 181 14.84 27.94 -4.38
C PRO A 181 16.21 27.33 -4.71
N GLY A 182 16.47 27.05 -5.99
CA GLY A 182 17.75 26.47 -6.43
C GLY A 182 17.73 25.76 -7.80
N GLY A 183 16.57 25.61 -8.44
CA GLY A 183 16.43 25.21 -9.85
C GLY A 183 16.68 23.74 -10.21
N GLN A 184 17.50 23.00 -9.48
CA GLN A 184 17.81 21.60 -9.81
C GLN A 184 16.65 20.65 -9.48
N GLY A 185 15.91 20.91 -8.40
CA GLY A 185 14.74 20.12 -8.00
C GLY A 185 13.59 20.23 -8.99
N GLN A 186 13.39 21.41 -9.59
CA GLN A 186 12.31 21.64 -10.55
C GLN A 186 12.50 20.81 -11.83
N ALA A 187 13.70 20.81 -12.42
CA ALA A 187 13.99 20.02 -13.61
C ALA A 187 13.79 18.50 -13.39
N ILE A 188 14.18 18.01 -12.19
CA ILE A 188 13.96 16.61 -11.82
C ILE A 188 12.47 16.31 -11.68
N ALA A 189 11.70 17.18 -11.05
CA ALA A 189 10.27 17.01 -10.85
C ALA A 189 9.48 17.02 -12.17
N GLU A 190 9.78 17.95 -13.07
CA GLU A 190 9.17 18.08 -14.39
C GLU A 190 9.32 16.79 -15.23
N TRP A 191 10.46 16.12 -15.09
CA TRP A 191 10.70 14.84 -15.79
C TRP A 191 10.11 13.64 -15.05
N LEU A 192 10.19 13.60 -13.72
CA LEU A 192 9.87 12.41 -12.93
C LEU A 192 8.36 12.26 -12.70
N ILE A 193 7.61 13.36 -12.55
CA ILE A 193 6.16 13.30 -12.33
C ILE A 193 5.42 12.59 -13.48
N PRO A 194 5.64 12.92 -14.77
CA PRO A 194 5.02 12.18 -15.87
C PRO A 194 5.43 10.71 -15.92
N VAL A 195 6.68 10.39 -15.57
CA VAL A 195 7.16 9.00 -15.50
C VAL A 195 6.41 8.24 -14.42
N ILE A 196 6.20 8.81 -13.24
CA ILE A 196 5.44 8.19 -12.15
C ILE A 196 3.99 7.93 -12.58
N HIS A 197 3.36 8.86 -13.30
CA HIS A 197 2.01 8.70 -13.82
C HIS A 197 1.85 7.44 -14.70
N LEU A 198 2.86 7.13 -15.52
CA LEU A 198 2.87 5.95 -16.38
C LEU A 198 3.30 4.68 -15.62
N VAL A 199 4.30 4.80 -14.76
CA VAL A 199 4.95 3.66 -14.10
C VAL A 199 4.10 3.10 -12.96
N LEU A 200 3.38 3.94 -12.23
CA LEU A 200 2.57 3.51 -11.09
C LEU A 200 1.50 2.45 -11.47
N PRO A 201 0.67 2.63 -12.52
CA PRO A 201 -0.28 1.59 -12.92
C PRO A 201 0.40 0.30 -13.37
N VAL A 202 1.55 0.41 -14.08
CA VAL A 202 2.32 -0.75 -14.54
C VAL A 202 2.88 -1.53 -13.36
N ILE A 203 3.47 -0.84 -12.38
CA ILE A 203 3.97 -1.47 -11.14
C ILE A 203 2.80 -2.11 -10.39
N THR A 204 1.66 -1.42 -10.25
CA THR A 204 0.48 -1.95 -9.56
C THR A 204 -0.01 -3.24 -10.21
N LEU A 205 -0.08 -3.27 -11.55
CA LEU A 205 -0.44 -4.47 -12.30
C LEU A 205 0.59 -5.59 -12.12
N ALA A 206 1.88 -5.28 -12.21
CA ALA A 206 2.96 -6.26 -12.03
C ALA A 206 2.92 -6.88 -10.64
N VAL A 207 2.74 -6.07 -9.60
CA VAL A 207 2.63 -6.52 -8.21
C VAL A 207 1.37 -7.35 -7.99
N ALA A 208 0.23 -6.99 -8.61
CA ALA A 208 -1.00 -7.79 -8.59
C ALA A 208 -0.78 -9.19 -9.18
N ILE A 209 -0.11 -9.28 -10.33
CA ILE A 209 0.24 -10.57 -10.95
C ILE A 209 1.20 -11.37 -10.05
N LEU A 210 2.19 -10.71 -9.43
CA LEU A 210 3.15 -11.35 -8.54
C LEU A 210 2.48 -11.92 -7.28
N MET A 211 1.41 -11.30 -6.75
CA MET A 211 0.65 -11.82 -5.61
C MET A 211 0.01 -13.18 -5.91
N VAL A 212 -0.52 -13.39 -7.11
CA VAL A 212 -1.18 -14.64 -7.52
C VAL A 212 -0.21 -15.64 -8.14
N SER A 213 0.98 -15.18 -8.55
CA SER A 213 1.99 -16.03 -9.18
C SER A 213 2.47 -17.13 -8.22
N ARG A 214 2.79 -18.31 -8.76
CA ARG A 214 3.36 -19.43 -8.00
C ARG A 214 4.88 -19.35 -7.88
N PHE A 215 5.47 -18.17 -8.04
CA PHE A 215 6.90 -18.02 -7.81
C PHE A 215 7.21 -18.32 -6.35
N LYS A 216 7.99 -19.36 -6.14
CA LYS A 216 8.53 -19.72 -4.83
C LYS A 216 9.62 -18.69 -4.51
N TYR A 217 9.30 -17.72 -3.68
CA TYR A 217 10.32 -16.84 -3.11
C TYR A 217 11.15 -17.67 -2.12
N ALA A 218 12.16 -18.37 -2.67
CA ALA A 218 13.09 -19.15 -1.89
C ALA A 218 14.11 -18.21 -1.22
N HIS A 219 14.32 -18.40 0.07
CA HIS A 219 15.53 -18.08 0.85
C HIS A 219 15.77 -16.67 1.41
N VAL A 220 15.26 -15.57 0.91
CA VAL A 220 15.53 -14.27 1.57
C VAL A 220 14.82 -14.19 2.93
N PHE A 221 13.61 -14.71 3.02
CA PHE A 221 12.84 -14.74 4.28
C PHE A 221 13.37 -15.75 5.31
N ASN A 222 13.99 -16.86 4.89
CA ASN A 222 14.55 -17.84 5.84
C ASN A 222 15.83 -17.34 6.51
N GLN A 223 16.61 -16.48 5.85
CA GLN A 223 17.77 -15.82 6.49
C GLN A 223 17.34 -14.78 7.52
N VAL A 224 16.19 -14.12 7.33
CA VAL A 224 15.62 -13.14 8.27
C VAL A 224 14.82 -13.83 9.40
N ARG A 225 14.45 -15.11 9.25
CA ARG A 225 13.63 -15.87 10.21
C ARG A 225 14.36 -16.29 11.48
N GLY A 226 15.67 -16.06 11.62
CA GLY A 226 16.38 -16.21 12.90
C GLY A 226 15.71 -15.34 13.97
N GLN A 227 15.41 -15.93 15.13
CA GLN A 227 14.64 -15.31 16.22
C GLN A 227 15.19 -13.94 16.69
N ARG A 228 16.49 -13.68 16.47
CA ARG A 228 17.16 -12.38 16.72
C ARG A 228 16.90 -11.33 15.61
N SER A 229 16.74 -11.76 14.37
CA SER A 229 16.61 -10.85 13.23
C SER A 229 15.23 -10.16 13.17
N ARG A 230 14.16 -10.80 13.68
CA ARG A 230 12.81 -10.21 13.70
C ARG A 230 12.73 -8.95 14.56
N ILE A 231 13.40 -8.94 15.70
CA ILE A 231 13.45 -7.78 16.60
C ILE A 231 14.19 -6.62 15.90
N HIS A 232 15.27 -6.92 15.16
CA HIS A 232 16.01 -5.90 14.43
C HIS A 232 15.21 -5.31 13.25
N VAL A 233 14.43 -6.12 12.52
CA VAL A 233 13.54 -5.60 11.45
C VAL A 233 12.45 -4.71 12.03
N ILE A 234 11.83 -5.11 13.14
CA ILE A 234 10.84 -4.29 13.86
C ILE A 234 11.50 -2.99 14.35
N GLN A 235 12.71 -3.07 14.92
CA GLN A 235 13.47 -1.91 15.36
C GLN A 235 13.83 -0.98 14.21
N ILE A 236 14.23 -1.50 13.05
CA ILE A 236 14.56 -0.71 11.86
C ILE A 236 13.32 -0.02 11.30
N VAL A 237 12.19 -0.73 11.18
CA VAL A 237 10.92 -0.14 10.71
C VAL A 237 10.43 0.92 11.69
N PHE A 238 10.50 0.65 12.99
CA PHE A 238 10.13 1.59 14.04
C PHE A 238 11.07 2.81 14.08
N LEU A 239 12.37 2.59 13.93
CA LEU A 239 13.38 3.65 13.86
C LEU A 239 13.19 4.52 12.61
N LEU A 240 12.91 3.91 11.45
CA LEU A 240 12.59 4.64 10.22
C LEU A 240 11.29 5.44 10.36
N ALA A 241 10.26 4.88 10.99
CA ALA A 241 9.02 5.58 11.29
C ALA A 241 9.25 6.76 12.26
N ILE A 242 10.07 6.59 13.31
CA ILE A 242 10.44 7.65 14.23
C ILE A 242 11.28 8.73 13.54
N VAL A 243 12.28 8.35 12.76
CA VAL A 243 13.11 9.31 12.00
C VAL A 243 12.25 10.11 11.03
N PHE A 244 11.26 9.46 10.39
CA PHE A 244 10.32 10.11 9.50
C PHE A 244 9.38 11.07 10.24
N LEU A 245 8.90 10.70 11.42
CA LEU A 245 8.05 11.54 12.29
C LEU A 245 8.82 12.74 12.92
N LEU A 246 10.12 12.56 13.18
CA LEU A 246 10.96 13.59 13.80
C LEU A 246 11.61 14.53 12.77
N ARG A 247 11.55 14.21 11.48
CA ARG A 247 12.16 15.01 10.41
C ARG A 247 11.38 16.29 10.09
N ASP A 248 10.09 16.32 10.40
CA ASP A 248 9.23 17.49 10.28
C ASP A 248 8.67 17.85 11.67
N PRO A 249 9.38 18.64 12.52
CA PRO A 249 8.75 19.25 13.67
C PRO A 249 7.75 20.31 13.17
N PRO A 250 6.60 20.47 13.86
CA PRO A 250 5.57 21.44 13.53
C PRO A 250 6.08 22.88 13.56
#